data_8b721ad7e5dd6287d349d0d825be3578
#
_entry.id   8b721ad7e5dd6287d349d0d825be3578
#
_cell.length_a   1.000
_cell.length_b   1.000
_cell.length_c   1.000
_cell.angle_alpha   90.00
_cell.angle_beta   90.00
_cell.angle_gamma   90.00
#
_symmetry.space_group_name_H-M   'P 1'
#
loop_
_entity.id
_entity.type
_entity.pdbx_description
1 polymer ?
#
loop_
_entity_poly.entity_id
_entity_poly.type
_entity_poly.pdbx_seq_one_letter_code
_entity_poly.pdbx_strand_id
1 'polypeptide(L)'
;MHDSTIALARVLRTPSLAPPAPSPSPVAQWRQALPSLRGERLTLRELRVEDGPALLPLIAAPEVTRFMSPPPEAPNWFATFITATARERQAGRYAGFAIVPHGQDEPVGLVQIRQLEPGFSTAEWGIAVGSAWWGKGLFEDTGRLVLGFAFETLGVHRLEARVAAQNARGNAAVGKLGAVAEGLLRRALRTSDGTTHDQILWAWLDDEWRREEARRLAQELVWVH
;
A
#
# COMPACT_ATOMS: atom_id res chain seq x y z
N MET A 1 -42.54 -23.55 59.06
CA MET A 1 -41.97 -22.31 58.45
C MET A 1 -40.50 -22.54 58.33
N HIS A 2 -40.10 -22.83 57.15
CA HIS A 2 -39.06 -22.22 56.33
C HIS A 2 -37.68 -22.11 57.05
N ASP A 3 -36.65 -22.53 56.60
CA ASP A 3 -36.16 -23.13 55.35
C ASP A 3 -34.62 -22.95 55.33
N SER A 4 -33.98 -23.78 54.59
CA SER A 4 -32.75 -23.54 53.90
C SER A 4 -31.43 -23.89 54.59
N THR A 5 -31.19 -25.16 54.54
CA THR A 5 -29.84 -25.69 54.40
C THR A 5 -29.34 -25.47 52.97
N ILE A 6 -28.45 -24.55 52.76
CA ILE A 6 -27.68 -24.48 51.49
C ILE A 6 -26.27 -24.97 51.77
N ALA A 7 -25.98 -26.14 51.25
CA ALA A 7 -24.70 -26.79 51.25
C ALA A 7 -23.65 -25.99 50.47
N LEU A 8 -22.54 -25.62 51.12
CA LEU A 8 -21.34 -25.13 50.50
C LEU A 8 -20.58 -26.29 49.84
N ALA A 9 -20.85 -26.51 48.57
CA ALA A 9 -19.91 -27.24 47.69
C ALA A 9 -19.04 -26.20 46.94
N ARG A 10 -17.95 -25.78 47.58
CA ARG A 10 -16.91 -24.98 46.94
C ARG A 10 -16.06 -25.89 46.11
N VAL A 11 -16.45 -26.10 44.84
CA VAL A 11 -15.62 -26.76 43.84
C VAL A 11 -14.41 -25.87 43.58
N LEU A 12 -13.27 -26.33 44.02
CA LEU A 12 -11.96 -25.77 43.62
C LEU A 12 -11.81 -25.97 42.11
N ARG A 13 -12.20 -24.94 41.33
CA ARG A 13 -11.82 -24.86 39.92
C ARG A 13 -10.34 -24.55 39.88
N THR A 14 -9.53 -25.54 39.53
CA THR A 14 -8.21 -25.29 38.99
C THR A 14 -8.34 -24.30 37.85
N PRO A 15 -7.52 -23.22 37.80
CA PRO A 15 -7.53 -22.35 36.65
C PRO A 15 -7.10 -23.16 35.44
N SER A 16 -8.08 -23.41 34.55
CA SER A 16 -7.78 -23.90 33.21
C SER A 16 -6.92 -22.84 32.55
N LEU A 17 -5.63 -23.16 32.34
CA LEU A 17 -4.79 -22.37 31.45
C LEU A 17 -5.48 -22.41 30.10
N ALA A 18 -6.19 -21.31 29.74
CA ALA A 18 -6.67 -21.13 28.39
C ALA A 18 -5.45 -21.28 27.46
N PRO A 19 -5.57 -22.01 26.36
CA PRO A 19 -4.48 -22.07 25.40
C PRO A 19 -4.11 -20.62 25.00
N PRO A 20 -2.82 -20.31 24.80
CA PRO A 20 -2.42 -19.01 24.34
C PRO A 20 -3.27 -18.63 23.12
N ALA A 21 -3.77 -17.41 23.08
CA ALA A 21 -4.53 -16.92 21.93
C ALA A 21 -3.70 -17.18 20.68
N PRO A 22 -4.29 -17.73 19.60
CA PRO A 22 -3.54 -17.99 18.38
C PRO A 22 -2.87 -16.69 17.96
N SER A 23 -1.59 -16.74 17.62
CA SER A 23 -0.85 -15.60 17.07
C SER A 23 -1.69 -15.05 15.92
N PRO A 24 -1.89 -13.72 15.84
CA PRO A 24 -2.68 -13.13 14.76
C PRO A 24 -2.09 -13.60 13.44
N SER A 25 -2.95 -14.04 12.52
CA SER A 25 -2.52 -14.44 11.19
C SER A 25 -1.76 -13.29 10.53
N PRO A 26 -0.80 -13.52 9.63
CA PRO A 26 -0.08 -12.46 8.91
C PRO A 26 -1.01 -11.40 8.34
N VAL A 27 -2.21 -11.79 7.92
CA VAL A 27 -3.31 -10.92 7.47
C VAL A 27 -3.78 -9.93 8.54
N ALA A 28 -3.61 -10.19 9.82
CA ALA A 28 -4.03 -9.29 10.89
C ALA A 28 -2.90 -8.40 11.41
N GLN A 29 -1.65 -8.79 11.24
CA GLN A 29 -0.49 -8.08 11.80
C GLN A 29 -0.24 -6.73 11.13
N TRP A 30 -0.43 -6.61 9.81
CA TRP A 30 -0.23 -5.36 9.09
C TRP A 30 -1.14 -4.21 9.55
N ARG A 31 -2.28 -4.54 10.17
CA ARG A 31 -3.18 -3.53 10.76
C ARG A 31 -2.58 -2.86 11.98
N GLN A 32 -1.68 -3.53 12.68
CA GLN A 32 -1.00 -2.97 13.86
C GLN A 32 0.23 -2.14 13.45
N ALA A 33 1.05 -2.66 12.54
CA ALA A 33 2.19 -1.99 11.95
C ALA A 33 2.48 -2.56 10.56
N LEU A 34 2.84 -1.70 9.60
CA LEU A 34 3.25 -2.16 8.29
C LEU A 34 4.63 -2.82 8.37
N PRO A 35 4.84 -3.96 7.66
CA PRO A 35 6.16 -4.55 7.56
C PRO A 35 7.09 -3.65 6.73
N SER A 36 8.39 -3.72 6.97
CA SER A 36 9.37 -3.20 6.02
C SER A 36 9.54 -4.18 4.88
N LEU A 37 9.34 -3.72 3.64
CA LEU A 37 9.51 -4.52 2.42
C LEU A 37 10.82 -4.11 1.77
N ARG A 38 11.74 -5.05 1.60
CA ARG A 38 13.07 -4.79 1.04
C ARG A 38 13.13 -5.26 -0.40
N GLY A 39 13.39 -4.33 -1.31
CA GLY A 39 13.66 -4.57 -2.73
C GLY A 39 15.15 -4.58 -3.06
N GLU A 40 15.47 -4.54 -4.35
CA GLU A 40 16.86 -4.49 -4.83
C GLU A 40 17.52 -3.14 -4.58
N ARG A 41 16.77 -2.04 -4.75
CA ARG A 41 17.28 -0.65 -4.73
C ARG A 41 16.76 0.19 -3.59
N LEU A 42 15.67 -0.27 -2.95
CA LEU A 42 14.97 0.51 -1.95
C LEU A 42 14.36 -0.36 -0.85
N THR A 43 13.92 0.30 0.20
CA THR A 43 13.06 -0.27 1.24
C THR A 43 11.77 0.53 1.30
N LEU A 44 10.63 -0.17 1.35
CA LEU A 44 9.35 0.42 1.70
C LEU A 44 9.16 0.25 3.21
N ARG A 45 8.93 1.33 3.92
CA ARG A 45 8.61 1.33 5.35
C ARG A 45 7.40 2.19 5.63
N GLU A 46 6.78 2.01 6.77
CA GLU A 46 5.66 2.85 7.17
C GLU A 46 6.06 4.35 7.18
N LEU A 47 5.16 5.21 6.69
CA LEU A 47 5.33 6.66 6.72
C LEU A 47 5.34 7.17 8.16
N ARG A 48 6.18 8.17 8.45
CA ARG A 48 6.33 8.82 9.74
C ARG A 48 6.13 10.32 9.60
N VAL A 49 5.76 10.98 10.70
CA VAL A 49 5.61 12.45 10.71
C VAL A 49 6.92 13.14 10.35
N GLU A 50 8.04 12.58 10.76
CA GLU A 50 9.40 13.08 10.53
C GLU A 50 9.80 13.04 9.04
N ASP A 51 9.09 12.29 8.22
CA ASP A 51 9.32 12.23 6.76
C ASP A 51 8.85 13.51 6.04
N GLY A 52 7.97 14.29 6.68
CA GLY A 52 7.34 15.46 6.07
C GLY A 52 8.33 16.46 5.48
N PRO A 53 9.34 16.92 6.21
CA PRO A 53 10.30 17.91 5.72
C PRO A 53 11.02 17.49 4.43
N ALA A 54 11.41 16.21 4.31
CA ALA A 54 12.08 15.68 3.13
C ALA A 54 11.09 15.38 1.99
N LEU A 55 9.93 14.83 2.31
CA LEU A 55 8.98 14.29 1.33
C LEU A 55 8.10 15.36 0.69
N LEU A 56 7.57 16.31 1.48
CA LEU A 56 6.62 17.30 0.98
C LEU A 56 7.14 18.13 -0.19
N PRO A 57 8.37 18.70 -0.17
CA PRO A 57 8.89 19.45 -1.31
C PRO A 57 8.98 18.62 -2.58
N LEU A 58 9.28 17.31 -2.45
CA LEU A 58 9.42 16.41 -3.59
C LEU A 58 8.08 16.10 -4.24
N ILE A 59 7.04 15.78 -3.43
CA ILE A 59 5.73 15.39 -3.96
C ILE A 59 4.85 16.60 -4.33
N ALA A 60 5.18 17.80 -3.83
CA ALA A 60 4.51 19.05 -4.20
C ALA A 60 5.10 19.70 -5.47
N ALA A 61 6.26 19.22 -5.95
CA ALA A 61 6.92 19.78 -7.12
C ALA A 61 5.98 19.77 -8.35
N PRO A 62 5.96 20.87 -9.17
CA PRO A 62 5.02 21.01 -10.29
C PRO A 62 5.06 19.86 -11.29
N GLU A 63 6.23 19.32 -11.58
CA GLU A 63 6.40 18.17 -12.48
C GLU A 63 5.81 16.87 -11.91
N VAL A 64 5.77 16.71 -10.58
CA VAL A 64 5.15 15.55 -9.90
C VAL A 64 3.65 15.73 -9.85
N THR A 65 3.18 16.94 -9.50
CA THR A 65 1.76 17.23 -9.33
C THR A 65 0.99 17.49 -10.63
N ARG A 66 1.69 17.53 -11.77
CA ARG A 66 1.08 17.78 -13.08
C ARG A 66 -0.16 16.94 -13.37
N PHE A 67 -0.20 15.69 -12.90
CA PHE A 67 -1.29 14.75 -13.14
C PHE A 67 -1.86 14.18 -11.84
N MET A 68 -1.74 14.93 -10.75
CA MET A 68 -2.32 14.58 -9.46
C MET A 68 -2.61 15.87 -8.68
N SER A 69 -3.45 15.81 -7.67
CA SER A 69 -3.64 16.96 -6.78
C SER A 69 -2.41 17.12 -5.89
N PRO A 70 -1.86 18.34 -5.77
CA PRO A 70 -0.78 18.61 -4.83
C PRO A 70 -1.26 18.40 -3.38
N PRO A 71 -0.35 18.11 -2.45
CA PRO A 71 -0.69 18.12 -1.03
C PRO A 71 -1.18 19.50 -0.61
N PRO A 72 -2.15 19.60 0.32
CA PRO A 72 -2.60 20.89 0.85
C PRO A 72 -1.47 21.64 1.56
N GLU A 73 -1.48 22.97 1.42
CA GLU A 73 -0.47 23.86 2.03
C GLU A 73 -0.68 24.10 3.54
N ALA A 74 -1.66 23.44 4.17
CA ALA A 74 -1.95 23.62 5.59
C ALA A 74 -0.76 23.17 6.47
N PRO A 75 -0.31 23.97 7.46
CA PRO A 75 0.92 23.73 8.21
C PRO A 75 1.04 22.35 8.87
N ASN A 76 -0.07 21.77 9.31
CA ASN A 76 -0.11 20.48 9.99
C ASN A 76 -0.71 19.36 9.12
N TRP A 77 -0.84 19.60 7.83
CA TRP A 77 -1.51 18.65 6.93
C TRP A 77 -0.85 17.27 6.97
N PHE A 78 0.47 17.22 6.90
CA PHE A 78 1.19 15.94 6.85
C PHE A 78 1.02 15.13 8.14
N ALA A 79 1.11 15.75 9.31
CA ALA A 79 0.87 15.06 10.58
C ALA A 79 -0.58 14.57 10.70
N THR A 80 -1.54 15.37 10.22
CA THR A 80 -2.96 14.97 10.16
C THR A 80 -3.15 13.81 9.18
N PHE A 81 -2.51 13.85 8.02
CA PHE A 81 -2.51 12.76 7.03
C PHE A 81 -1.97 11.46 7.64
N ILE A 82 -0.80 11.49 8.30
CA ILE A 82 -0.21 10.31 8.95
C ILE A 82 -1.16 9.74 10.02
N THR A 83 -1.77 10.60 10.85
CA THR A 83 -2.73 10.15 11.87
C THR A 83 -3.97 9.52 11.23
N ALA A 84 -4.49 10.10 10.16
CA ALA A 84 -5.64 9.57 9.44
C ALA A 84 -5.32 8.22 8.78
N THR A 85 -4.19 8.12 8.09
CA THR A 85 -3.76 6.87 7.43
C THR A 85 -3.49 5.75 8.43
N ALA A 86 -2.96 6.04 9.62
CA ALA A 86 -2.80 5.07 10.70
C ALA A 86 -4.16 4.51 11.17
N ARG A 87 -5.18 5.35 11.31
CA ARG A 87 -6.56 4.91 11.65
C ARG A 87 -7.16 4.05 10.55
N GLU A 88 -6.99 4.44 9.28
CA GLU A 88 -7.47 3.67 8.14
C GLU A 88 -6.75 2.32 8.01
N ARG A 89 -5.46 2.25 8.34
CA ARG A 89 -4.70 1.01 8.42
C ARG A 89 -5.24 0.10 9.53
N GLN A 90 -5.44 0.62 10.73
CA GLN A 90 -6.02 -0.15 11.85
C GLN A 90 -7.42 -0.69 11.50
N ALA A 91 -8.19 0.09 10.77
CA ALA A 91 -9.50 -0.32 10.26
C ALA A 91 -9.42 -1.30 9.08
N GLY A 92 -8.21 -1.58 8.57
CA GLY A 92 -7.98 -2.51 7.47
C GLY A 92 -8.38 -1.97 6.09
N ARG A 93 -8.25 -0.66 5.85
CA ARG A 93 -8.69 -0.01 4.60
C ARG A 93 -7.59 0.69 3.83
N TYR A 94 -6.40 0.82 4.41
CA TYR A 94 -5.30 1.59 3.83
C TYR A 94 -3.94 1.04 4.26
N ALA A 95 -2.99 1.03 3.33
CA ALA A 95 -1.58 0.81 3.61
C ALA A 95 -0.74 1.85 2.86
N GLY A 96 0.11 2.58 3.59
CA GLY A 96 0.93 3.64 3.01
C GLY A 96 2.39 3.53 3.42
N PHE A 97 3.27 3.51 2.42
CA PHE A 97 4.71 3.33 2.63
C PHE A 97 5.50 4.54 2.11
N ALA A 98 6.56 4.86 2.82
CA ALA A 98 7.65 5.70 2.36
C ALA A 98 8.58 4.89 1.45
N ILE A 99 9.05 5.48 0.37
CA ILE A 99 10.02 4.90 -0.57
C ILE A 99 11.40 5.42 -0.19
N VAL A 100 12.25 4.57 0.37
CA VAL A 100 13.59 4.92 0.86
C VAL A 100 14.65 4.17 0.05
N PRO A 101 15.40 4.83 -0.85
CA PRO A 101 16.49 4.20 -1.60
C PRO A 101 17.58 3.68 -0.66
N HIS A 102 18.24 2.59 -1.02
CA HIS A 102 19.36 2.09 -0.25
C HIS A 102 20.49 3.14 -0.18
N GLY A 103 21.09 3.30 0.99
CA GLY A 103 22.10 4.33 1.25
C GLY A 103 21.54 5.74 1.51
N GLN A 104 20.21 5.87 1.61
CA GLN A 104 19.52 7.07 2.06
C GLN A 104 18.76 6.79 3.35
N ASP A 105 18.61 7.81 4.21
CA ASP A 105 17.79 7.74 5.41
C ASP A 105 16.40 8.35 5.19
N GLU A 106 16.31 9.29 4.25
CA GLU A 106 15.11 10.04 3.93
C GLU A 106 14.32 9.43 2.76
N PRO A 107 12.99 9.50 2.80
CA PRO A 107 12.15 9.04 1.70
C PRO A 107 12.22 9.99 0.50
N VAL A 108 12.15 9.41 -0.68
CA VAL A 108 12.12 10.13 -1.96
C VAL A 108 10.77 10.08 -2.65
N GLY A 109 9.82 9.41 -2.03
CA GLY A 109 8.47 9.24 -2.51
C GLY A 109 7.61 8.47 -1.52
N LEU A 110 6.36 8.30 -1.89
CA LEU A 110 5.40 7.48 -1.16
C LEU A 110 4.59 6.61 -2.11
N VAL A 111 4.13 5.47 -1.61
CA VAL A 111 3.18 4.59 -2.28
C VAL A 111 2.09 4.19 -1.31
N GLN A 112 0.87 4.07 -1.81
CA GLN A 112 -0.31 3.72 -1.01
C GLN A 112 -1.17 2.67 -1.71
N ILE A 113 -1.85 1.85 -0.91
CA ILE A 113 -2.89 0.93 -1.35
C ILE A 113 -4.15 1.28 -0.57
N ARG A 114 -5.23 1.54 -1.28
CA ARG A 114 -6.53 1.91 -0.72
C ARG A 114 -7.57 0.88 -1.11
N GLN A 115 -8.31 0.40 -0.12
CA GLN A 115 -9.46 -0.47 -0.34
C GLN A 115 -10.51 0.26 -1.19
N LEU A 116 -11.01 -0.37 -2.24
CA LEU A 116 -12.18 0.05 -3.00
C LEU A 116 -13.43 -0.71 -2.56
N GLU A 117 -13.29 -1.99 -2.25
CA GLU A 117 -14.37 -2.83 -1.77
C GLU A 117 -14.03 -3.48 -0.42
N PRO A 118 -15.04 -3.75 0.43
CA PRO A 118 -14.82 -4.33 1.75
C PRO A 118 -13.94 -5.59 1.71
N GLY A 119 -13.03 -5.70 2.68
CA GLY A 119 -12.12 -6.84 2.78
C GLY A 119 -10.96 -6.84 1.80
N PHE A 120 -10.69 -5.71 1.10
CA PHE A 120 -9.63 -5.61 0.11
C PHE A 120 -9.79 -6.53 -1.12
N SER A 121 -11.01 -7.00 -1.42
CA SER A 121 -11.23 -7.79 -2.65
C SER A 121 -10.79 -7.02 -3.89
N THR A 122 -11.12 -5.72 -3.95
CA THR A 122 -10.61 -4.77 -4.93
C THR A 122 -9.94 -3.61 -4.22
N ALA A 123 -8.75 -3.22 -4.68
CA ALA A 123 -7.98 -2.11 -4.16
C ALA A 123 -7.42 -1.24 -5.28
N GLU A 124 -7.07 -0.01 -4.94
CA GLU A 124 -6.35 0.93 -5.82
C GLU A 124 -5.01 1.29 -5.19
N TRP A 125 -3.97 1.34 -5.99
CA TRP A 125 -2.69 1.88 -5.56
C TRP A 125 -2.38 3.20 -6.22
N GLY A 126 -1.61 4.03 -5.52
CA GLY A 126 -1.10 5.30 -6.03
C GLY A 126 0.34 5.49 -5.57
N ILE A 127 1.14 6.13 -6.41
CA ILE A 127 2.55 6.38 -6.14
C ILE A 127 2.93 7.80 -6.54
N ALA A 128 3.74 8.45 -5.72
CA ALA A 128 4.42 9.71 -6.03
C ALA A 128 5.90 9.58 -5.69
N VAL A 129 6.77 9.92 -6.63
CA VAL A 129 8.24 9.89 -6.48
C VAL A 129 8.80 11.22 -6.97
N GLY A 130 9.72 11.82 -6.20
CA GLY A 130 10.41 13.03 -6.59
C GLY A 130 11.07 12.91 -7.96
N SER A 131 10.98 13.98 -8.75
CA SER A 131 11.40 13.98 -10.17
C SER A 131 12.88 13.63 -10.36
N ALA A 132 13.74 14.01 -9.43
CA ALA A 132 15.17 13.67 -9.45
C ALA A 132 15.45 12.15 -9.36
N TRP A 133 14.45 11.36 -9.00
CA TRP A 133 14.53 9.90 -8.83
C TRP A 133 13.88 9.13 -9.97
N TRP A 134 13.34 9.80 -10.96
CA TRP A 134 12.77 9.15 -12.14
C TRP A 134 13.83 8.48 -13.01
N GLY A 135 13.49 7.40 -13.68
CA GLY A 135 14.39 6.66 -14.56
C GLY A 135 15.45 5.82 -13.85
N LYS A 136 15.43 5.76 -12.51
CA LYS A 136 16.41 5.01 -11.70
C LYS A 136 15.93 3.62 -11.27
N GLY A 137 14.85 3.10 -11.86
CA GLY A 137 14.29 1.78 -11.55
C GLY A 137 13.46 1.70 -10.26
N LEU A 138 13.34 2.81 -9.49
CA LEU A 138 12.61 2.80 -8.22
C LEU A 138 11.11 2.51 -8.38
N PHE A 139 10.49 2.94 -9.50
CA PHE A 139 9.09 2.66 -9.75
C PHE A 139 8.84 1.16 -9.91
N GLU A 140 9.68 0.47 -10.68
CA GLU A 140 9.56 -0.97 -10.92
C GLU A 140 9.78 -1.77 -9.64
N ASP A 141 10.84 -1.46 -8.89
CA ASP A 141 11.16 -2.13 -7.63
C ASP A 141 10.04 -1.91 -6.59
N THR A 142 9.55 -0.66 -6.45
CA THR A 142 8.38 -0.34 -5.61
C THR A 142 7.14 -1.13 -6.05
N GLY A 143 6.86 -1.17 -7.35
CA GLY A 143 5.68 -1.84 -7.87
C GLY A 143 5.68 -3.34 -7.58
N ARG A 144 6.81 -4.03 -7.75
CA ARG A 144 6.93 -5.47 -7.41
C ARG A 144 6.65 -5.73 -5.93
N LEU A 145 7.21 -4.92 -5.03
CA LEU A 145 6.98 -5.04 -3.59
C LEU A 145 5.51 -4.80 -3.23
N VAL A 146 4.89 -3.80 -3.85
CA VAL A 146 3.47 -3.45 -3.62
C VAL A 146 2.55 -4.54 -4.13
N LEU A 147 2.81 -5.10 -5.32
CA LEU A 147 2.02 -6.20 -5.88
C LEU A 147 2.10 -7.44 -4.97
N GLY A 148 3.32 -7.83 -4.54
CA GLY A 148 3.50 -8.92 -3.59
C GLY A 148 2.74 -8.68 -2.28
N PHE A 149 2.87 -7.51 -1.68
CA PHE A 149 2.16 -7.16 -0.45
C PHE A 149 0.64 -7.16 -0.63
N ALA A 150 0.14 -6.60 -1.73
CA ALA A 150 -1.30 -6.57 -2.01
C ALA A 150 -1.89 -7.97 -2.16
N PHE A 151 -1.28 -8.83 -2.96
CA PHE A 151 -1.84 -10.14 -3.25
C PHE A 151 -1.57 -11.18 -2.16
N GLU A 152 -0.39 -11.16 -1.50
CA GLU A 152 -0.01 -12.15 -0.50
C GLU A 152 -0.42 -11.78 0.92
N THR A 153 -0.34 -10.48 1.26
CA THR A 153 -0.61 -10.02 2.64
C THR A 153 -2.00 -9.44 2.82
N LEU A 154 -2.46 -8.58 1.90
CA LEU A 154 -3.79 -7.98 1.97
C LEU A 154 -4.88 -8.91 1.42
N GLY A 155 -4.53 -9.91 0.58
CA GLY A 155 -5.48 -10.82 -0.05
C GLY A 155 -6.31 -10.16 -1.15
N VAL A 156 -5.78 -9.13 -1.80
CA VAL A 156 -6.41 -8.46 -2.94
C VAL A 156 -6.57 -9.46 -4.09
N HIS A 157 -7.73 -9.47 -4.77
CA HIS A 157 -7.94 -10.23 -6.00
C HIS A 157 -7.71 -9.36 -7.23
N ARG A 158 -7.99 -8.07 -7.10
CA ARG A 158 -7.87 -7.09 -8.18
C ARG A 158 -7.24 -5.79 -7.66
N LEU A 159 -6.08 -5.42 -8.19
CA LEU A 159 -5.42 -4.16 -7.89
C LEU A 159 -5.53 -3.21 -9.08
N GLU A 160 -6.10 -2.02 -8.86
CA GLU A 160 -6.29 -1.00 -9.87
C GLU A 160 -5.23 0.11 -9.76
N ALA A 161 -4.93 0.72 -10.91
CA ALA A 161 -4.24 2.00 -11.00
C ALA A 161 -4.96 2.90 -12.00
N ARG A 162 -5.11 4.18 -11.67
CA ARG A 162 -5.69 5.18 -12.56
C ARG A 162 -4.63 6.20 -12.93
N VAL A 163 -4.26 6.24 -14.20
CA VAL A 163 -3.19 7.09 -14.71
C VAL A 163 -3.76 8.06 -15.73
N ALA A 164 -3.47 9.37 -15.59
CA ALA A 164 -3.90 10.35 -16.58
C ALA A 164 -3.46 9.90 -17.99
N ALA A 165 -4.36 9.95 -18.96
CA ALA A 165 -4.10 9.47 -20.30
C ALA A 165 -2.89 10.16 -20.96
N GLN A 166 -2.65 11.45 -20.61
CA GLN A 166 -1.53 12.24 -21.11
C GLN A 166 -0.20 11.95 -20.38
N ASN A 167 -0.22 11.17 -19.29
CA ASN A 167 0.98 10.77 -18.57
C ASN A 167 1.63 9.55 -19.24
N ALA A 168 2.25 9.74 -20.40
CA ALA A 168 2.86 8.68 -21.19
C ALA A 168 3.87 7.85 -20.37
N ARG A 169 4.69 8.51 -19.51
CA ARG A 169 5.65 7.82 -18.64
C ARG A 169 4.97 6.93 -17.62
N GLY A 170 3.96 7.43 -16.92
CA GLY A 170 3.20 6.66 -15.94
C GLY A 170 2.52 5.46 -16.58
N ASN A 171 1.85 5.65 -17.72
CA ASN A 171 1.20 4.58 -18.45
C ASN A 171 2.20 3.50 -18.91
N ALA A 172 3.35 3.90 -19.47
CA ALA A 172 4.40 2.95 -19.85
C ALA A 172 4.97 2.18 -18.66
N ALA A 173 5.15 2.85 -17.49
CA ALA A 173 5.69 2.22 -16.30
C ALA A 173 4.73 1.18 -15.70
N VAL A 174 3.43 1.50 -15.65
CA VAL A 174 2.38 0.59 -15.17
C VAL A 174 2.25 -0.64 -16.11
N GLY A 175 2.26 -0.42 -17.43
CA GLY A 175 2.23 -1.51 -18.40
C GLY A 175 3.45 -2.43 -18.30
N LYS A 176 4.66 -1.88 -18.04
CA LYS A 176 5.88 -2.70 -17.82
C LYS A 176 5.80 -3.59 -16.56
N LEU A 177 5.01 -3.20 -15.58
CA LEU A 177 4.73 -4.03 -14.41
C LEU A 177 3.68 -5.12 -14.67
N GLY A 178 3.23 -5.30 -15.90
CA GLY A 178 2.30 -6.34 -16.28
C GLY A 178 0.82 -5.98 -16.09
N ALA A 179 0.49 -4.70 -15.85
CA ALA A 179 -0.91 -4.28 -15.82
C ALA A 179 -1.56 -4.37 -17.20
N VAL A 180 -2.85 -4.68 -17.23
CA VAL A 180 -3.69 -4.63 -18.41
C VAL A 180 -4.50 -3.35 -18.43
N ALA A 181 -4.50 -2.61 -19.55
CA ALA A 181 -5.36 -1.45 -19.73
C ALA A 181 -6.78 -1.91 -20.05
N GLU A 182 -7.75 -1.54 -19.22
CA GLU A 182 -9.14 -2.01 -19.35
C GLU A 182 -10.10 -0.96 -19.89
N GLY A 183 -9.76 0.33 -19.76
CA GLY A 183 -10.66 1.36 -20.27
C GLY A 183 -10.18 2.79 -20.08
N LEU A 184 -10.89 3.71 -20.75
CA LEU A 184 -10.71 5.14 -20.63
C LEU A 184 -11.83 5.74 -19.77
N LEU A 185 -11.46 6.30 -18.65
CA LEU A 185 -12.35 7.02 -17.76
C LEU A 185 -12.33 8.51 -18.14
N ARG A 186 -13.37 8.97 -18.83
CA ARG A 186 -13.43 10.37 -19.32
C ARG A 186 -13.60 11.34 -18.17
N ARG A 187 -12.76 12.40 -18.12
CA ARG A 187 -12.77 13.49 -17.12
C ARG A 187 -12.74 12.98 -15.67
N ALA A 188 -12.06 11.86 -15.41
CA ALA A 188 -12.05 11.21 -14.11
C ALA A 188 -11.07 11.85 -13.10
N LEU A 189 -10.08 12.60 -13.57
CA LEU A 189 -9.18 13.37 -12.73
C LEU A 189 -9.48 14.86 -12.87
N ARG A 190 -9.70 15.55 -11.75
CA ARG A 190 -9.75 17.00 -11.69
C ARG A 190 -8.57 17.51 -10.88
N THR A 191 -7.73 18.31 -11.49
CA THR A 191 -6.58 18.97 -10.84
C THR A 191 -7.00 20.23 -10.08
N SER A 192 -6.14 20.74 -9.20
CA SER A 192 -6.42 21.88 -8.33
C SER A 192 -6.70 23.18 -9.10
N ASP A 193 -6.17 23.32 -10.31
CA ASP A 193 -6.44 24.43 -11.22
C ASP A 193 -7.81 24.33 -11.93
N GLY A 194 -8.58 23.27 -11.62
CA GLY A 194 -9.89 23.02 -12.22
C GLY A 194 -9.85 22.26 -13.54
N THR A 195 -8.68 22.01 -14.10
CA THR A 195 -8.52 21.21 -15.33
C THR A 195 -8.98 19.77 -15.10
N THR A 196 -9.63 19.19 -16.10
CA THR A 196 -10.06 17.79 -16.06
C THR A 196 -9.28 16.96 -17.07
N HIS A 197 -8.87 15.78 -16.66
CA HIS A 197 -8.13 14.83 -17.48
C HIS A 197 -8.85 13.49 -17.56
N ASP A 198 -8.74 12.85 -18.69
CA ASP A 198 -9.10 11.46 -18.84
C ASP A 198 -8.06 10.59 -18.16
N GLN A 199 -8.47 9.43 -17.61
CA GLN A 199 -7.58 8.45 -17.01
C GLN A 199 -7.71 7.11 -17.72
N ILE A 200 -6.62 6.40 -17.87
CA ILE A 200 -6.62 4.99 -18.24
C ILE A 200 -6.73 4.18 -16.95
N LEU A 201 -7.70 3.28 -16.91
CA LEU A 201 -7.84 2.26 -15.88
C LEU A 201 -6.94 1.09 -16.22
N TRP A 202 -6.01 0.80 -15.34
CA TRP A 202 -5.12 -0.35 -15.38
C TRP A 202 -5.47 -1.31 -14.26
N ALA A 203 -5.31 -2.61 -14.49
CA ALA A 203 -5.52 -3.61 -13.46
C ALA A 203 -4.51 -4.74 -13.52
N TRP A 204 -4.27 -5.33 -12.36
CA TRP A 204 -3.60 -6.62 -12.16
C TRP A 204 -4.56 -7.55 -11.45
N LEU A 205 -4.61 -8.80 -11.87
CA LEU A 205 -5.34 -9.86 -11.19
C LEU A 205 -4.36 -10.77 -10.45
N ASP A 206 -4.78 -11.27 -9.30
CA ASP A 206 -3.93 -12.06 -8.40
C ASP A 206 -3.43 -13.37 -9.05
N ASP A 207 -4.27 -14.01 -9.87
CA ASP A 207 -3.91 -15.25 -10.58
C ASP A 207 -2.94 -15.00 -11.75
N GLU A 208 -3.05 -13.85 -12.43
CA GLU A 208 -2.12 -13.43 -13.48
C GLU A 208 -0.75 -13.10 -12.89
N TRP A 209 -0.72 -12.34 -11.80
CA TRP A 209 0.49 -12.00 -11.09
C TRP A 209 1.22 -13.24 -10.55
N ARG A 210 0.50 -14.18 -9.91
CA ARG A 210 1.11 -15.43 -9.42
C ARG A 210 1.71 -16.26 -10.53
N ARG A 211 1.06 -16.32 -11.69
CA ARG A 211 1.60 -17.04 -12.86
C ARG A 211 2.88 -16.40 -13.38
N GLU A 212 2.94 -15.08 -13.45
CA GLU A 212 4.13 -14.36 -13.91
C GLU A 212 5.27 -14.46 -12.90
N GLU A 213 4.99 -14.34 -11.61
CA GLU A 213 6.00 -14.47 -10.55
C GLU A 213 6.60 -15.89 -10.52
N ALA A 214 5.77 -16.91 -10.70
CA ALA A 214 6.25 -18.28 -10.81
C ALA A 214 7.17 -18.48 -12.02
N ARG A 215 6.87 -17.86 -13.17
CA ARG A 215 7.73 -17.89 -14.36
C ARG A 215 9.06 -17.21 -14.11
N ARG A 216 9.05 -16.02 -13.47
CA ARG A 216 10.26 -15.28 -13.12
C ARG A 216 11.18 -16.08 -12.21
N LEU A 217 10.63 -16.65 -11.15
CA LEU A 217 11.39 -17.50 -10.22
C LEU A 217 11.98 -18.75 -10.90
N ALA A 218 11.21 -19.38 -11.79
CA ALA A 218 11.70 -20.53 -12.56
C ALA A 218 12.87 -20.13 -13.49
N GLN A 219 12.84 -18.96 -14.10
CA GLN A 219 13.94 -18.48 -14.94
C GLN A 219 15.20 -18.18 -14.11
N GLU A 220 15.08 -17.57 -12.94
CA GLU A 220 16.22 -17.30 -12.04
C GLU A 220 16.93 -18.60 -11.62
N LEU A 221 16.19 -19.67 -11.34
CA LEU A 221 16.75 -20.97 -10.96
C LEU A 221 17.54 -21.64 -12.10
N VAL A 222 17.19 -21.39 -13.36
CA VAL A 222 17.89 -21.96 -14.53
C VAL A 222 19.27 -21.32 -14.75
N TRP A 223 19.47 -20.06 -14.32
CA TRP A 223 20.74 -19.35 -14.49
C TRP A 223 21.78 -19.60 -13.39
N VAL A 224 21.42 -20.35 -12.34
CA VAL A 224 22.31 -20.67 -11.20
C VAL A 224 23.05 -22.02 -11.39
N HIS A 225 22.83 -22.70 -12.52
CA HIS A 225 23.50 -23.94 -12.91
C HIS A 225 24.27 -23.73 -14.21
#